data_c04e8a84afd56943e5724dd45dcd1fab
#
_entry.id   c04e8a84afd56943e5724dd45dcd1fab
#
_cell.length_a   1.000
_cell.length_b   1.000
_cell.length_c   1.000
_cell.angle_alpha   90.00
_cell.angle_beta   90.00
_cell.angle_gamma   90.00
#
_symmetry.space_group_name_H-M   'P 1'
#
loop_
_entity.id
_entity.type
_entity.pdbx_description
1 polymer ?
#
loop_
_entity_poly.entity_id
_entity_poly.type
_entity_poly.pdbx_seq_one_letter_code
_entity_poly.pdbx_strand_id
1 'polypeptide(L)'
;PYKGNVYRMIDAELSRGCIYRCDYCVETIMQNLYGFGKAGATNVLTKEYHREKSVDRILEEFSFLKEKFNLQFIRFQDSNFLSMREHKLSELSERFPVDVGLPFYIETRPEGLTEKRVSLLKKMGCVGVGMGLEIGSQLHRKEVLNRNCKDDTIIQACDNLRKNGMRATTYNIIGFPDETREDIMKTVELNRRARP
;
A
#
# COMPACT_ATOMS: atom_id res chain seq x y z
N PRO A 1 -7.97 7.49 15.88
CA PRO A 1 -7.33 6.88 17.07
C PRO A 1 -6.98 5.41 16.80
N TYR A 2 -5.83 4.96 17.33
CA TYR A 2 -5.41 3.58 17.29
C TYR A 2 -5.55 2.98 18.70
N LYS A 3 -6.22 1.84 18.83
CA LYS A 3 -6.55 1.23 20.15
C LYS A 3 -7.22 2.21 21.14
N GLY A 4 -8.07 3.10 20.65
CA GLY A 4 -8.76 4.09 21.46
C GLY A 4 -7.93 5.30 21.91
N ASN A 5 -6.64 5.36 21.59
CA ASN A 5 -5.76 6.46 21.94
C ASN A 5 -5.60 7.46 20.78
N VAL A 6 -5.35 8.71 21.13
CA VAL A 6 -4.96 9.76 20.20
C VAL A 6 -3.42 9.85 20.17
N TYR A 7 -2.85 9.89 18.98
CA TYR A 7 -1.40 9.94 18.77
C TYR A 7 -1.00 11.23 18.06
N ARG A 8 0.19 11.73 18.43
CA ARG A 8 0.87 12.75 17.63
C ARG A 8 1.49 12.05 16.43
N MET A 9 0.91 12.30 15.27
CA MET A 9 1.17 11.58 14.04
C MET A 9 1.68 12.53 12.95
N ILE A 10 2.46 11.97 12.02
CA ILE A 10 2.84 12.61 10.76
C ILE A 10 2.41 11.76 9.58
N ASP A 11 1.97 12.42 8.51
CA ASP A 11 1.88 11.83 7.17
C ASP A 11 3.23 12.02 6.46
N ALA A 12 3.77 10.94 5.89
CA ALA A 12 5.10 10.94 5.30
C ALA A 12 5.21 9.97 4.13
N GLU A 13 6.29 10.08 3.35
CA GLU A 13 6.57 9.22 2.18
C GLU A 13 8.00 8.71 2.23
N LEU A 14 8.22 7.44 1.90
CA LEU A 14 9.53 6.83 1.66
C LEU A 14 9.90 6.86 0.17
N SER A 15 8.88 6.90 -0.68
CA SER A 15 9.01 6.91 -2.13
C SER A 15 7.99 7.85 -2.77
N ARG A 16 8.25 8.23 -4.02
CA ARG A 16 7.33 9.00 -4.86
C ARG A 16 7.16 8.33 -6.21
N GLY A 17 5.92 8.38 -6.73
CA GLY A 17 5.50 7.75 -7.94
C GLY A 17 5.12 6.28 -7.73
N CYS A 18 4.29 5.75 -8.61
CA CYS A 18 3.85 4.36 -8.59
C CYS A 18 4.33 3.65 -9.86
N ILE A 19 4.72 2.38 -9.73
CA ILE A 19 5.13 1.55 -10.88
C ILE A 19 3.95 1.03 -11.70
N TYR A 20 2.73 1.07 -11.15
CA TYR A 20 1.52 0.57 -11.80
C TYR A 20 0.79 1.65 -12.61
N ARG A 21 -0.06 1.21 -13.52
CA ARG A 21 -0.86 2.07 -14.42
C ARG A 21 -2.34 1.72 -14.31
N CYS A 22 -2.92 1.91 -13.13
CA CYS A 22 -4.36 1.72 -12.93
C CYS A 22 -5.12 2.87 -13.60
N ASP A 23 -6.12 2.57 -14.44
CA ASP A 23 -6.79 3.57 -15.29
C ASP A 23 -7.60 4.60 -14.50
N TYR A 24 -8.04 4.28 -13.30
CA TYR A 24 -8.73 5.21 -12.39
C TYR A 24 -7.80 6.11 -11.56
N CYS A 25 -6.47 5.87 -11.62
CA CYS A 25 -5.53 6.48 -10.70
C CYS A 25 -4.84 7.70 -11.28
N VAL A 26 -4.70 8.76 -10.48
CA VAL A 26 -3.97 9.97 -10.85
C VAL A 26 -2.52 9.69 -11.25
N GLU A 27 -1.90 8.64 -10.70
CA GLU A 27 -0.53 8.24 -11.04
C GLU A 27 -0.38 7.92 -12.54
N THR A 28 -1.38 7.30 -13.16
CA THR A 28 -1.37 7.04 -14.61
C THR A 28 -1.41 8.35 -15.41
N ILE A 29 -2.20 9.33 -14.97
CA ILE A 29 -2.25 10.66 -15.59
C ILE A 29 -0.89 11.35 -15.44
N MET A 30 -0.29 11.33 -14.26
CA MET A 30 1.02 11.91 -14.00
C MET A 30 2.13 11.25 -14.82
N GLN A 31 2.12 9.91 -14.92
CA GLN A 31 3.06 9.18 -15.78
C GLN A 31 2.97 9.62 -17.24
N ASN A 32 1.74 9.79 -17.77
CA ASN A 32 1.53 10.27 -19.14
C ASN A 32 2.01 11.72 -19.31
N LEU A 33 1.68 12.59 -18.37
CA LEU A 33 2.06 14.01 -18.39
C LEU A 33 3.58 14.20 -18.41
N TYR A 34 4.31 13.37 -17.68
CA TYR A 34 5.77 13.41 -17.63
C TYR A 34 6.47 12.54 -18.68
N GLY A 35 5.71 11.96 -19.62
CA GLY A 35 6.28 11.19 -20.73
C GLY A 35 6.78 9.78 -20.37
N PHE A 36 6.45 9.27 -19.18
CA PHE A 36 6.85 7.92 -18.78
C PHE A 36 5.84 6.84 -19.19
N GLY A 37 4.63 7.21 -19.58
CA GLY A 37 3.58 6.30 -19.95
C GLY A 37 3.67 5.86 -21.40
N LYS A 38 3.57 4.53 -21.66
CA LYS A 38 3.33 3.99 -23.01
C LYS A 38 1.92 3.44 -23.07
N ALA A 39 1.22 3.67 -24.18
CA ALA A 39 -0.12 3.12 -24.41
C ALA A 39 -0.10 1.59 -24.25
N GLY A 40 -1.08 1.04 -23.54
CA GLY A 40 -1.21 -0.39 -23.28
C GLY A 40 -0.22 -0.99 -22.25
N ALA A 41 0.69 -0.19 -21.69
CA ALA A 41 1.55 -0.68 -20.62
C ALA A 41 0.78 -0.81 -19.30
N THR A 42 1.09 -1.85 -18.52
CA THR A 42 0.50 -2.10 -17.20
C THR A 42 1.37 -1.56 -16.05
N ASN A 43 2.61 -1.19 -16.35
CA ASN A 43 3.54 -0.63 -15.38
C ASN A 43 4.57 0.31 -16.03
N VAL A 44 5.24 1.11 -15.18
CA VAL A 44 6.36 1.97 -15.53
C VAL A 44 7.53 1.61 -14.61
N LEU A 45 8.55 0.99 -15.20
CA LEU A 45 9.73 0.51 -14.48
C LEU A 45 10.92 1.47 -14.68
N THR A 46 10.72 2.76 -14.45
CA THR A 46 11.80 3.74 -14.56
C THR A 46 12.14 4.31 -13.19
N LYS A 47 13.45 4.41 -12.92
CA LYS A 47 13.97 5.03 -11.70
C LYS A 47 13.71 6.54 -11.67
N GLU A 48 13.52 7.14 -12.83
CA GLU A 48 13.22 8.56 -12.96
C GLU A 48 11.82 8.89 -12.43
N TYR A 49 10.85 7.99 -12.60
CA TYR A 49 9.50 8.19 -12.13
C TYR A 49 9.30 7.66 -10.70
N HIS A 50 9.63 6.39 -10.44
CA HIS A 50 9.55 5.82 -9.10
C HIS A 50 10.87 6.04 -8.35
N ARG A 51 10.88 7.01 -7.45
CA ARG A 51 12.07 7.44 -6.69
C ARG A 51 11.92 7.09 -5.23
N GLU A 52 12.95 6.48 -4.67
CA GLU A 52 12.97 6.03 -3.28
C GLU A 52 14.10 6.73 -2.50
N LYS A 53 13.84 7.10 -1.25
CA LYS A 53 14.88 7.52 -0.29
C LYS A 53 15.78 6.32 0.03
N SER A 54 17.06 6.53 0.29
CA SER A 54 17.94 5.48 0.84
C SER A 54 17.51 5.08 2.27
N VAL A 55 17.91 3.91 2.74
CA VAL A 55 17.62 3.46 4.10
C VAL A 55 18.18 4.44 5.13
N ASP A 56 19.42 4.86 4.98
CA ASP A 56 20.05 5.82 5.90
C ASP A 56 19.29 7.14 5.96
N ARG A 57 18.86 7.67 4.79
CA ARG A 57 18.06 8.89 4.74
C ARG A 57 16.71 8.74 5.44
N ILE A 58 16.06 7.58 5.33
CA ILE A 58 14.80 7.27 6.02
C ILE A 58 15.02 7.30 7.53
N LEU A 59 16.04 6.59 8.01
CA LEU A 59 16.33 6.48 9.45
C LEU A 59 16.71 7.84 10.04
N GLU A 60 17.60 8.58 9.41
CA GLU A 60 17.98 9.94 9.81
C GLU A 60 16.76 10.87 9.91
N GLU A 61 15.93 10.92 8.86
CA GLU A 61 14.76 11.79 8.80
C GLU A 61 13.76 11.47 9.91
N PHE A 62 13.40 10.19 10.10
CA PHE A 62 12.39 9.82 11.08
C PHE A 62 12.87 9.83 12.51
N SER A 63 14.16 9.58 12.77
CA SER A 63 14.75 9.80 14.09
C SER A 63 14.72 11.27 14.47
N PHE A 64 15.14 12.16 13.56
CA PHE A 64 15.06 13.60 13.76
C PHE A 64 13.62 14.09 14.00
N LEU A 65 12.67 13.67 13.17
CA LEU A 65 11.26 14.08 13.31
C LEU A 65 10.64 13.57 14.60
N LYS A 66 10.95 12.33 15.00
CA LYS A 66 10.50 11.73 16.26
C LYS A 66 10.93 12.59 17.45
N GLU A 67 12.21 12.93 17.52
CA GLU A 67 12.77 13.73 18.62
C GLU A 67 12.22 15.17 18.61
N LYS A 68 12.31 15.85 17.46
CA LYS A 68 11.92 17.23 17.31
C LYS A 68 10.45 17.50 17.62
N PHE A 69 9.56 16.58 17.20
CA PHE A 69 8.11 16.77 17.31
C PHE A 69 7.45 15.81 18.31
N ASN A 70 8.22 15.01 19.01
CA ASN A 70 7.73 13.97 19.94
C ASN A 70 6.65 13.09 19.26
N LEU A 71 6.98 12.57 18.07
CA LEU A 71 6.07 11.74 17.29
C LEU A 71 5.83 10.39 17.97
N GLN A 72 4.62 9.88 17.83
CA GLN A 72 4.15 8.63 18.40
C GLN A 72 3.65 7.64 17.35
N PHE A 73 3.42 8.12 16.11
CA PHE A 73 2.89 7.31 15.03
C PHE A 73 3.26 7.91 13.67
N ILE A 74 3.44 7.06 12.67
CA ILE A 74 3.66 7.48 11.27
C ILE A 74 2.59 6.87 10.38
N ARG A 75 2.00 7.67 9.49
CA ARG A 75 1.21 7.18 8.39
C ARG A 75 1.97 7.39 7.09
N PHE A 76 2.41 6.30 6.48
CA PHE A 76 3.08 6.38 5.18
C PHE A 76 2.05 6.49 4.06
N GLN A 77 2.17 7.55 3.26
CA GLN A 77 1.28 7.92 2.16
C GLN A 77 1.92 7.62 0.79
N ASP A 78 2.84 6.67 0.75
CA ASP A 78 3.40 6.21 -0.52
C ASP A 78 2.27 5.73 -1.44
N SER A 79 2.30 6.08 -2.71
CA SER A 79 1.32 5.63 -3.72
C SER A 79 1.21 4.10 -3.77
N ASN A 80 2.28 3.39 -3.42
CA ASN A 80 2.31 1.96 -3.15
C ASN A 80 3.57 1.62 -2.34
N PHE A 81 3.46 1.54 -1.03
CA PHE A 81 4.58 1.32 -0.11
C PHE A 81 5.44 0.10 -0.48
N LEU A 82 4.81 -0.99 -0.87
CA LEU A 82 5.51 -2.22 -1.24
C LEU A 82 5.98 -2.26 -2.71
N SER A 83 6.09 -1.13 -3.39
CA SER A 83 6.86 -1.02 -4.63
C SER A 83 8.37 -1.15 -4.38
N MET A 84 8.82 -0.91 -3.15
CA MET A 84 10.23 -1.06 -2.79
C MET A 84 10.73 -2.49 -2.94
N ARG A 85 12.04 -2.62 -3.22
CA ARG A 85 12.71 -3.91 -3.35
C ARG A 85 12.76 -4.64 -2.00
N GLU A 86 12.68 -5.97 -2.03
CA GLU A 86 12.63 -6.79 -0.83
C GLU A 86 13.87 -6.67 0.06
N HIS A 87 15.07 -6.54 -0.53
CA HIS A 87 16.29 -6.34 0.27
C HIS A 87 16.24 -5.05 1.11
N LYS A 88 15.68 -3.97 0.55
CA LYS A 88 15.49 -2.71 1.27
C LYS A 88 14.47 -2.84 2.40
N LEU A 89 13.35 -3.53 2.15
CA LEU A 89 12.38 -3.82 3.20
C LEU A 89 13.00 -4.69 4.33
N SER A 90 13.85 -5.67 3.95
CA SER A 90 14.58 -6.49 4.91
C SER A 90 15.52 -5.64 5.77
N GLU A 91 16.32 -4.76 5.17
CA GLU A 91 17.21 -3.86 5.90
C GLU A 91 16.44 -2.90 6.82
N LEU A 92 15.35 -2.30 6.34
CA LEU A 92 14.47 -1.46 7.16
C LEU A 92 13.86 -2.25 8.32
N SER A 93 13.50 -3.52 8.12
CA SER A 93 12.92 -4.35 9.18
C SER A 93 13.88 -4.63 10.33
N GLU A 94 15.19 -4.57 10.09
CA GLU A 94 16.22 -4.70 11.14
C GLU A 94 16.51 -3.37 11.84
N ARG A 95 16.69 -2.31 11.07
CA ARG A 95 17.21 -1.04 11.56
C ARG A 95 16.13 -0.09 12.07
N PHE A 96 14.97 -0.01 11.42
CA PHE A 96 13.92 0.94 11.77
C PHE A 96 13.37 0.76 13.20
N PRO A 97 13.17 -0.47 13.74
CA PRO A 97 12.74 -0.64 15.13
C PRO A 97 13.74 -0.10 16.15
N VAL A 98 15.04 -0.16 15.84
CA VAL A 98 16.13 0.30 16.71
C VAL A 98 16.28 1.82 16.62
N ASP A 99 16.41 2.35 15.42
CA ASP A 99 16.76 3.76 15.20
C ASP A 99 15.53 4.68 15.35
N VAL A 100 14.35 4.24 14.94
CA VAL A 100 13.11 5.03 14.98
C VAL A 100 12.11 4.49 16.00
N GLY A 101 11.76 3.20 15.91
CA GLY A 101 10.92 2.51 16.89
C GLY A 101 9.50 3.02 17.02
N LEU A 102 8.93 3.65 15.98
CA LEU A 102 7.56 4.14 15.96
C LEU A 102 6.63 3.14 15.25
N PRO A 103 5.42 2.92 15.78
CA PRO A 103 4.39 2.19 15.05
C PRO A 103 3.94 2.98 13.83
N PHE A 104 3.58 2.28 12.76
CA PHE A 104 3.15 2.93 11.53
C PHE A 104 2.07 2.15 10.78
N TYR A 105 1.41 2.86 9.86
CA TYR A 105 0.43 2.36 8.91
C TYR A 105 0.89 2.65 7.49
N ILE A 106 0.60 1.75 6.57
CA ILE A 106 0.94 1.88 5.15
C ILE A 106 -0.26 1.69 4.24
N GLU A 107 -0.12 2.18 3.00
CA GLU A 107 -1.03 1.85 1.90
C GLU A 107 -0.28 1.12 0.79
N THR A 108 -0.86 0.03 0.27
CA THR A 108 -0.22 -0.79 -0.75
C THR A 108 -1.24 -1.61 -1.55
N ARG A 109 -0.77 -2.30 -2.57
CA ARG A 109 -1.57 -3.27 -3.33
C ARG A 109 -1.52 -4.65 -2.68
N PRO A 110 -2.60 -5.47 -2.80
CA PRO A 110 -2.65 -6.82 -2.24
C PRO A 110 -1.50 -7.72 -2.71
N GLU A 111 -1.07 -7.56 -3.98
CA GLU A 111 -0.01 -8.38 -4.60
C GLU A 111 1.35 -8.24 -3.89
N GLY A 112 1.57 -7.12 -3.19
CA GLY A 112 2.77 -6.89 -2.38
C GLY A 112 2.76 -7.59 -1.03
N LEU A 113 1.61 -8.08 -0.55
CA LEU A 113 1.41 -8.60 0.80
C LEU A 113 1.67 -10.12 0.90
N THR A 114 2.82 -10.56 0.38
CA THR A 114 3.28 -11.95 0.56
C THR A 114 3.58 -12.23 2.03
N GLU A 115 3.51 -13.49 2.45
CA GLU A 115 3.79 -13.90 3.84
C GLU A 115 5.14 -13.36 4.34
N LYS A 116 6.20 -13.50 3.54
CA LYS A 116 7.53 -12.99 3.85
C LYS A 116 7.54 -11.47 4.06
N ARG A 117 6.95 -10.70 3.13
CA ARG A 117 6.94 -9.24 3.23
C ARG A 117 6.08 -8.74 4.39
N VAL A 118 4.98 -9.42 4.67
CA VAL A 118 4.12 -9.12 5.84
C VAL A 118 4.88 -9.37 7.15
N SER A 119 5.65 -10.45 7.24
CA SER A 119 6.52 -10.72 8.38
C SER A 119 7.57 -9.62 8.58
N LEU A 120 8.21 -9.15 7.50
CA LEU A 120 9.17 -8.03 7.55
C LEU A 120 8.49 -6.71 7.99
N LEU A 121 7.30 -6.41 7.48
CA LEU A 121 6.50 -5.25 7.92
C LEU A 121 6.19 -5.33 9.41
N LYS A 122 5.77 -6.49 9.89
CA LYS A 122 5.51 -6.70 11.33
C LYS A 122 6.74 -6.44 12.16
N LYS A 123 7.89 -6.98 11.75
CA LYS A 123 9.17 -6.77 12.42
C LYS A 123 9.56 -5.29 12.43
N MET A 124 9.33 -4.57 11.33
CA MET A 124 9.59 -3.13 11.21
C MET A 124 8.72 -2.27 12.13
N GLY A 125 7.58 -2.80 12.62
CA GLY A 125 6.65 -2.07 13.51
C GLY A 125 5.33 -1.66 12.85
N CYS A 126 5.00 -2.21 11.68
CA CYS A 126 3.73 -1.97 11.02
C CYS A 126 2.56 -2.54 11.85
N VAL A 127 1.51 -1.74 12.05
CA VAL A 127 0.34 -2.13 12.86
C VAL A 127 -0.92 -2.31 12.03
N GLY A 128 -0.93 -1.84 10.79
CA GLY A 128 -2.06 -1.97 9.89
C GLY A 128 -1.72 -1.57 8.47
N VAL A 129 -2.50 -2.08 7.54
CA VAL A 129 -2.31 -1.90 6.11
C VAL A 129 -3.64 -1.59 5.42
N GLY A 130 -3.67 -0.49 4.67
CA GLY A 130 -4.71 -0.21 3.69
C GLY A 130 -4.36 -0.82 2.35
N MET A 131 -5.34 -1.45 1.71
CA MET A 131 -5.15 -1.97 0.36
C MET A 131 -6.39 -1.78 -0.50
N GLY A 132 -6.16 -1.45 -1.77
CA GLY A 132 -7.24 -1.35 -2.75
C GLY A 132 -7.75 -2.74 -3.14
N LEU A 133 -9.00 -3.05 -2.83
CA LEU A 133 -9.77 -4.13 -3.45
C LEU A 133 -10.44 -3.59 -4.72
N GLU A 134 -10.89 -2.37 -4.65
CA GLU A 134 -11.57 -1.52 -5.64
C GLU A 134 -12.96 -2.03 -6.00
N ILE A 135 -13.07 -3.11 -6.75
CA ILE A 135 -14.33 -3.71 -7.20
C ILE A 135 -14.29 -5.23 -7.09
N GLY A 136 -15.41 -5.86 -6.74
CA GLY A 136 -15.52 -7.29 -6.53
C GLY A 136 -15.45 -8.14 -7.81
N SER A 137 -15.79 -7.57 -8.96
CA SER A 137 -15.68 -8.26 -10.24
C SER A 137 -14.22 -8.34 -10.70
N GLN A 138 -13.63 -9.53 -10.71
CA GLN A 138 -12.26 -9.74 -11.20
C GLN A 138 -12.11 -9.35 -12.68
N LEU A 139 -13.14 -9.56 -13.49
CA LEU A 139 -13.15 -9.16 -14.89
C LEU A 139 -13.06 -7.61 -15.02
N HIS A 140 -13.91 -6.88 -14.29
CA HIS A 140 -13.87 -5.42 -14.29
C HIS A 140 -12.54 -4.88 -13.73
N ARG A 141 -11.97 -5.49 -12.68
CA ARG A 141 -10.61 -5.10 -12.21
C ARG A 141 -9.58 -5.17 -13.33
N LYS A 142 -9.62 -6.22 -14.14
CA LYS A 142 -8.68 -6.42 -15.25
C LYS A 142 -8.95 -5.47 -16.41
N GLU A 143 -10.20 -5.41 -16.89
CA GLU A 143 -10.55 -4.78 -18.15
C GLU A 143 -10.86 -3.28 -18.01
N VAL A 144 -11.50 -2.88 -16.91
CA VAL A 144 -11.88 -1.48 -16.68
C VAL A 144 -10.82 -0.73 -15.88
N LEU A 145 -10.18 -1.38 -14.89
CA LEU A 145 -9.22 -0.72 -14.03
C LEU A 145 -7.76 -0.96 -14.44
N ASN A 146 -7.51 -1.75 -15.49
CA ASN A 146 -6.15 -2.18 -15.86
C ASN A 146 -5.38 -2.78 -14.66
N ARG A 147 -6.09 -3.58 -13.86
CA ARG A 147 -5.59 -4.13 -12.61
C ARG A 147 -5.82 -5.63 -12.53
N ASN A 148 -4.81 -6.38 -12.94
CA ASN A 148 -4.87 -7.85 -12.95
C ASN A 148 -4.57 -8.42 -11.55
N CYS A 149 -5.48 -8.20 -10.60
CA CYS A 149 -5.43 -8.74 -9.24
C CYS A 149 -6.52 -9.79 -9.06
N LYS A 150 -6.15 -11.03 -8.71
CA LYS A 150 -7.10 -12.12 -8.49
C LYS A 150 -7.76 -12.01 -7.11
N ASP A 151 -8.97 -12.56 -6.98
CA ASP A 151 -9.69 -12.64 -5.70
C ASP A 151 -8.86 -13.35 -4.63
N ASP A 152 -8.24 -14.49 -4.99
CA ASP A 152 -7.42 -15.27 -4.06
C ASP A 152 -6.20 -14.48 -3.56
N THR A 153 -5.64 -13.59 -4.38
CA THR A 153 -4.54 -12.70 -3.97
C THR A 153 -5.00 -11.73 -2.87
N ILE A 154 -6.19 -11.17 -3.00
CA ILE A 154 -6.78 -10.27 -2.00
C ILE A 154 -7.07 -11.02 -0.69
N ILE A 155 -7.68 -12.20 -0.79
CA ILE A 155 -7.98 -13.05 0.36
C ILE A 155 -6.70 -13.46 1.09
N GLN A 156 -5.69 -13.93 0.35
CA GLN A 156 -4.40 -14.33 0.90
C GLN A 156 -3.68 -13.15 1.57
N ALA A 157 -3.75 -11.96 1.01
CA ALA A 157 -3.19 -10.74 1.61
C ALA A 157 -3.83 -10.45 2.98
N CYS A 158 -5.15 -10.50 3.08
CA CYS A 158 -5.86 -10.36 4.36
C CYS A 158 -5.49 -11.46 5.36
N ASP A 159 -5.38 -12.70 4.92
CA ASP A 159 -4.97 -13.82 5.77
C ASP A 159 -3.54 -13.65 6.30
N ASN A 160 -2.61 -13.22 5.46
CA ASN A 160 -1.23 -12.96 5.85
C ASN A 160 -1.17 -11.85 6.93
N LEU A 161 -1.92 -10.76 6.75
CA LEU A 161 -2.01 -9.69 7.74
C LEU A 161 -2.60 -10.18 9.06
N ARG A 162 -3.70 -10.92 9.03
CA ARG A 162 -4.37 -11.46 10.21
C ARG A 162 -3.47 -12.43 10.99
N LYS A 163 -2.78 -13.34 10.31
CA LYS A 163 -1.81 -14.27 10.92
C LYS A 163 -0.69 -13.53 11.67
N ASN A 164 -0.33 -12.34 11.23
CA ASN A 164 0.70 -11.50 11.86
C ASN A 164 0.12 -10.47 12.86
N GLY A 165 -1.18 -10.54 13.19
CA GLY A 165 -1.83 -9.63 14.13
C GLY A 165 -1.86 -8.17 13.65
N MET A 166 -1.87 -7.93 12.34
CA MET A 166 -2.02 -6.61 11.74
C MET A 166 -3.45 -6.40 11.23
N ARG A 167 -3.91 -5.15 11.31
CA ARG A 167 -5.22 -4.77 10.77
C ARG A 167 -5.14 -4.60 9.26
N ALA A 168 -6.12 -5.16 8.56
CA ALA A 168 -6.37 -4.86 7.16
C ALA A 168 -7.50 -3.83 7.04
N THR A 169 -7.39 -2.94 6.06
CA THR A 169 -8.46 -2.04 5.61
C THR A 169 -8.54 -2.17 4.10
N THR A 170 -9.71 -2.45 3.55
CA THR A 170 -9.92 -2.50 2.10
C THR A 170 -10.56 -1.21 1.61
N TYR A 171 -10.01 -0.64 0.54
CA TYR A 171 -10.62 0.46 -0.18
C TYR A 171 -11.45 -0.09 -1.33
N ASN A 172 -12.67 0.45 -1.50
CA ASN A 172 -13.62 0.01 -2.49
C ASN A 172 -14.19 1.23 -3.22
N ILE A 173 -14.38 1.10 -4.52
CA ILE A 173 -14.99 2.11 -5.38
C ILE A 173 -16.35 1.57 -5.83
N ILE A 174 -17.38 2.39 -5.74
CA ILE A 174 -18.75 2.11 -6.16
C ILE A 174 -19.21 3.26 -7.06
N GLY A 175 -19.96 2.96 -8.11
CA GLY A 175 -20.49 3.96 -9.03
C GLY A 175 -19.66 4.10 -10.31
N PHE A 176 -19.00 3.05 -10.76
CA PHE A 176 -18.42 3.03 -12.11
C PHE A 176 -19.51 3.16 -13.18
N PRO A 177 -19.20 3.76 -14.34
CA PRO A 177 -20.10 3.70 -15.49
C PRO A 177 -20.52 2.25 -15.76
N ASP A 178 -21.81 2.03 -15.99
CA ASP A 178 -22.43 0.71 -16.25
C ASP A 178 -22.31 -0.32 -15.11
N GLU A 179 -21.88 0.08 -13.90
CA GLU A 179 -21.85 -0.81 -12.75
C GLU A 179 -23.27 -1.20 -12.32
N THR A 180 -23.53 -2.48 -12.25
CA THR A 180 -24.80 -3.03 -11.81
C THR A 180 -24.86 -3.25 -10.29
N ARG A 181 -26.07 -3.37 -9.75
CA ARG A 181 -26.26 -3.79 -8.35
C ARG A 181 -25.57 -5.14 -8.06
N GLU A 182 -25.58 -6.05 -9.04
CA GLU A 182 -24.90 -7.34 -8.90
C GLU A 182 -23.38 -7.18 -8.75
N ASP A 183 -22.77 -6.26 -9.47
CA ASP A 183 -21.32 -5.97 -9.34
C ASP A 183 -20.97 -5.37 -7.99
N ILE A 184 -21.82 -4.49 -7.46
CA ILE A 184 -21.70 -3.98 -6.08
C ILE A 184 -21.75 -5.14 -5.09
N MET A 185 -22.70 -6.07 -5.25
CA MET A 185 -22.82 -7.23 -4.36
C MET A 185 -21.63 -8.18 -4.46
N LYS A 186 -20.98 -8.32 -5.61
CA LYS A 186 -19.68 -9.02 -5.73
C LYS A 186 -18.60 -8.35 -4.89
N THR A 187 -18.60 -7.01 -4.80
CA THR A 187 -17.66 -6.27 -3.94
C THR A 187 -17.91 -6.55 -2.46
N VAL A 188 -19.18 -6.56 -2.03
CA VAL A 188 -19.55 -6.93 -0.66
C VAL A 188 -19.13 -8.37 -0.35
N GLU A 189 -19.41 -9.31 -1.25
CA GLU A 189 -19.09 -10.73 -1.07
C GLU A 189 -17.58 -10.98 -1.00
N LEU A 190 -16.77 -10.30 -1.84
CA LEU A 190 -15.33 -10.44 -1.78
C LEU A 190 -14.75 -9.91 -0.46
N ASN A 191 -15.26 -8.77 0.05
CA ASN A 191 -14.91 -8.28 1.39
C ASN A 191 -15.29 -9.28 2.49
N ARG A 192 -16.49 -9.89 2.40
CA ARG A 192 -16.93 -10.91 3.35
C ARG A 192 -16.01 -12.13 3.38
N ARG A 193 -15.52 -12.57 2.22
CA ARG A 193 -14.55 -13.67 2.08
C ARG A 193 -13.17 -13.29 2.58
N ALA A 194 -12.69 -12.10 2.25
CA ALA A 194 -11.37 -11.60 2.63
C ALA A 194 -11.25 -11.32 4.14
N ARG A 195 -12.34 -10.91 4.81
CA ARG A 195 -12.39 -10.58 6.25
C ARG A 195 -11.27 -9.60 6.65
N PRO A 196 -11.22 -8.39 6.06
CA PRO A 196 -10.20 -7.40 6.35
C PRO A 196 -10.24 -6.92 7.81
#